data_c0d3e045b10289205481b63f7573109c
#
_entry.id   c0d3e045b10289205481b63f7573109c
#
_cell.length_a   1.000
_cell.length_b   1.000
_cell.length_c   1.000
_cell.angle_alpha   90.00
_cell.angle_beta   90.00
_cell.angle_gamma   90.00
#
_symmetry.space_group_name_H-M   'P 1'
#
loop_
_entity.id
_entity.type
_entity.pdbx_description
1 polymer ?
#
loop_
_entity_poly.entity_id
_entity_poly.type
_entity_poly.pdbx_seq_one_letter_code
_entity_poly.pdbx_strand_id
1 'polypeptide(L)'
;MNKNYWDEKYWEKHLREDDLENVEELWVRKYEHLIDVNEHRNVLDLGCGIGQYTRYFLNRGHHVTSSDISKKALEYLKNNIPTVRIVQQDMSEPLKFEDNEFDIVFANLSIHFFSKEETDNLIKEIRRILKPGGFFIGSVNSTSAYEHIKDHVVELEENFYDSNGRSIRLWDEKQFEYFFKDLDKIVLNEVIEKRWDKQKNMWEFIYKNK
;
A
#
# COMPACT_ATOMS: atom_id res chain seq x y z
N MET A 1 -4.69 -10.63 10.11
CA MET A 1 -5.29 -10.70 8.74
C MET A 1 -5.41 -12.14 8.29
N ASN A 2 -6.50 -12.55 7.59
CA ASN A 2 -6.64 -13.94 7.12
C ASN A 2 -5.82 -14.17 5.84
N LYS A 3 -4.64 -14.79 5.97
CA LYS A 3 -3.70 -15.11 4.89
C LYS A 3 -4.36 -15.93 3.77
N ASN A 4 -5.24 -16.88 4.13
CA ASN A 4 -5.92 -17.73 3.17
C ASN A 4 -6.90 -16.95 2.28
N TYR A 5 -7.42 -15.82 2.76
CA TYR A 5 -8.30 -14.96 1.96
C TYR A 5 -7.58 -14.46 0.70
N TRP A 6 -6.33 -14.01 0.83
CA TRP A 6 -5.56 -13.44 -0.29
C TRP A 6 -5.14 -14.54 -1.27
N ASP A 7 -4.64 -15.68 -0.78
CA ASP A 7 -4.19 -16.77 -1.64
C ASP A 7 -5.36 -17.49 -2.34
N GLU A 8 -6.47 -17.78 -1.62
CA GLU A 8 -7.51 -18.65 -2.12
C GLU A 8 -8.68 -17.91 -2.76
N LYS A 9 -9.05 -16.70 -2.23
CA LYS A 9 -10.24 -16.00 -2.68
C LYS A 9 -9.94 -14.80 -3.59
N TYR A 10 -8.86 -14.05 -3.31
CA TYR A 10 -8.59 -12.83 -4.03
C TYR A 10 -7.78 -13.09 -5.31
N TRP A 11 -6.57 -13.61 -5.18
CA TRP A 11 -5.67 -13.75 -6.33
C TRP A 11 -6.11 -14.81 -7.33
N GLU A 12 -6.78 -15.87 -6.90
CA GLU A 12 -7.33 -16.86 -7.82
C GLU A 12 -8.35 -16.26 -8.82
N LYS A 13 -9.06 -15.19 -8.42
CA LYS A 13 -10.06 -14.51 -9.27
C LYS A 13 -9.52 -13.27 -10.01
N HIS A 14 -8.42 -12.69 -9.56
CA HIS A 14 -7.95 -11.38 -10.00
C HIS A 14 -6.58 -11.40 -10.67
N LEU A 15 -5.97 -12.57 -10.88
CA LEU A 15 -4.77 -12.70 -11.71
C LEU A 15 -5.14 -12.50 -13.17
N ARG A 16 -4.94 -11.28 -13.69
CA ARG A 16 -5.11 -10.93 -15.10
C ARG A 16 -3.81 -10.37 -15.63
N GLU A 17 -3.37 -10.86 -16.79
CA GLU A 17 -2.14 -10.40 -17.44
C GLU A 17 -2.20 -8.92 -17.81
N ASP A 18 -3.37 -8.42 -18.20
CA ASP A 18 -3.61 -7.02 -18.59
C ASP A 18 -3.31 -6.00 -17.47
N ASP A 19 -3.38 -6.40 -16.20
CA ASP A 19 -3.13 -5.50 -15.05
C ASP A 19 -1.65 -5.09 -14.91
N LEU A 20 -0.72 -5.72 -15.66
CA LEU A 20 0.71 -5.38 -15.64
C LEU A 20 1.15 -4.48 -16.79
N GLU A 21 0.32 -4.27 -17.81
CA GLU A 21 0.76 -3.61 -19.05
C GLU A 21 0.72 -2.08 -18.98
N ASN A 22 -0.23 -1.49 -18.23
CA ASN A 22 -0.44 -0.05 -18.24
C ASN A 22 0.10 0.65 -16.98
N VAL A 23 1.41 0.53 -16.72
CA VAL A 23 2.06 1.18 -15.57
C VAL A 23 2.28 2.69 -15.73
N GLU A 24 2.14 3.22 -16.96
CA GLU A 24 2.35 4.63 -17.24
C GLU A 24 1.16 5.52 -16.83
N GLU A 25 -0.01 4.94 -16.55
CA GLU A 25 -1.21 5.66 -16.09
C GLU A 25 -1.42 5.62 -14.58
N LEU A 26 -0.47 5.08 -13.82
CA LEU A 26 -0.58 4.97 -12.37
C LEU A 26 -0.56 6.34 -11.69
N TRP A 27 -1.38 6.50 -10.68
CA TRP A 27 -1.58 7.78 -9.98
C TRP A 27 -0.28 8.38 -9.41
N VAL A 28 0.66 7.55 -8.98
CA VAL A 28 1.95 7.98 -8.41
C VAL A 28 2.78 8.81 -9.39
N ARG A 29 2.54 8.67 -10.70
CA ARG A 29 3.20 9.47 -11.74
C ARG A 29 3.03 10.97 -11.57
N LYS A 30 1.91 11.42 -11.03
CA LYS A 30 1.67 12.84 -10.72
C LYS A 30 2.74 13.46 -9.83
N TYR A 31 3.41 12.62 -9.05
CA TYR A 31 4.37 13.00 -8.01
C TYR A 31 5.82 12.61 -8.34
N GLU A 32 6.12 12.21 -9.59
CA GLU A 32 7.48 11.86 -10.02
C GLU A 32 8.50 12.97 -9.75
N HIS A 33 8.08 14.23 -9.80
CA HIS A 33 8.94 15.37 -9.50
C HIS A 33 9.45 15.42 -8.04
N LEU A 34 8.86 14.63 -7.13
CA LEU A 34 9.29 14.43 -5.74
C LEU A 34 10.19 13.21 -5.58
N ILE A 35 10.29 12.33 -6.60
CA ILE A 35 10.92 11.02 -6.53
C ILE A 35 12.10 11.00 -7.51
N ASP A 36 13.29 11.39 -7.03
CA ASP A 36 14.53 11.30 -7.82
C ASP A 36 15.20 9.94 -7.56
N VAL A 37 15.44 9.16 -8.62
CA VAL A 37 16.10 7.85 -8.54
C VAL A 37 17.53 7.93 -7.97
N ASN A 38 18.21 9.06 -8.15
CA ASN A 38 19.57 9.27 -7.61
C ASN A 38 19.56 9.48 -6.09
N GLU A 39 18.50 10.07 -5.56
CA GLU A 39 18.31 10.33 -4.12
C GLU A 39 17.48 9.24 -3.45
N HIS A 40 16.48 8.65 -4.15
CA HIS A 40 15.50 7.70 -3.61
C HIS A 40 15.62 6.33 -4.30
N ARG A 41 16.79 5.71 -4.17
CA ARG A 41 17.14 4.52 -4.96
C ARG A 41 16.46 3.24 -4.51
N ASN A 42 16.33 3.02 -3.20
CA ASN A 42 15.80 1.79 -2.62
C ASN A 42 14.32 1.95 -2.28
N VAL A 43 13.46 1.21 -2.94
CA VAL A 43 12.01 1.24 -2.78
C VAL A 43 11.51 -0.09 -2.21
N LEU A 44 10.68 -0.03 -1.17
CA LEU A 44 9.84 -1.15 -0.74
C LEU A 44 8.43 -0.98 -1.29
N ASP A 45 7.98 -1.92 -2.11
CA ASP A 45 6.57 -2.06 -2.50
C ASP A 45 5.88 -2.97 -1.48
N LEU A 46 5.20 -2.36 -0.50
CA LEU A 46 4.62 -3.01 0.67
C LEU A 46 3.15 -3.39 0.42
N GLY A 47 2.87 -4.67 0.27
CA GLY A 47 1.60 -5.20 -0.22
C GLY A 47 1.52 -5.10 -1.75
N CYS A 48 2.59 -5.56 -2.42
CA CYS A 48 2.82 -5.37 -3.84
C CYS A 48 1.82 -6.10 -4.76
N GLY A 49 1.09 -7.10 -4.24
CA GLY A 49 0.23 -7.95 -5.05
C GLY A 49 1.00 -8.58 -6.20
N ILE A 50 0.48 -8.46 -7.41
CA ILE A 50 1.10 -8.98 -8.64
C ILE A 50 2.21 -8.08 -9.22
N GLY A 51 2.50 -6.92 -8.58
CA GLY A 51 3.69 -6.12 -8.89
C GLY A 51 3.50 -5.01 -9.91
N GLN A 52 2.30 -4.44 -10.03
CA GLN A 52 2.06 -3.30 -10.91
C GLN A 52 2.97 -2.10 -10.56
N TYR A 53 3.04 -1.71 -9.29
CA TYR A 53 3.92 -0.63 -8.83
C TYR A 53 5.38 -1.06 -8.72
N THR A 54 5.66 -2.32 -8.42
CA THR A 54 7.00 -2.90 -8.54
C THR A 54 7.57 -2.64 -9.94
N ARG A 55 6.81 -2.96 -10.99
CA ARG A 55 7.22 -2.71 -12.39
C ARG A 55 7.39 -1.22 -12.68
N TYR A 56 6.48 -0.39 -12.18
CA TYR A 56 6.54 1.06 -12.31
C TYR A 56 7.89 1.63 -11.81
N PHE A 57 8.30 1.28 -10.59
CA PHE A 57 9.54 1.77 -10.01
C PHE A 57 10.78 1.17 -10.68
N LEU A 58 10.76 -0.13 -11.04
CA LEU A 58 11.86 -0.77 -11.76
C LEU A 58 12.10 -0.11 -13.14
N ASN A 59 11.05 0.23 -13.88
CA ASN A 59 11.16 0.92 -15.18
C ASN A 59 11.80 2.31 -15.06
N ARG A 60 11.78 2.90 -13.88
CA ARG A 60 12.40 4.21 -13.56
C ARG A 60 13.79 4.08 -12.95
N GLY A 61 14.33 2.88 -12.87
CA GLY A 61 15.69 2.60 -12.42
C GLY A 61 15.88 2.45 -10.91
N HIS A 62 14.78 2.39 -10.13
CA HIS A 62 14.86 2.13 -8.69
C HIS A 62 15.22 0.66 -8.41
N HIS A 63 15.86 0.42 -7.27
CA HIS A 63 16.03 -0.91 -6.70
C HIS A 63 14.79 -1.25 -5.87
N VAL A 64 13.99 -2.20 -6.32
CA VAL A 64 12.72 -2.52 -5.69
C VAL A 64 12.82 -3.84 -4.91
N THR A 65 12.37 -3.79 -3.65
CA THR A 65 12.00 -4.96 -2.87
C THR A 65 10.49 -5.00 -2.80
N SER A 66 9.90 -6.14 -3.17
CA SER A 66 8.45 -6.32 -3.18
C SER A 66 8.02 -7.26 -2.06
N SER A 67 7.03 -6.88 -1.29
CA SER A 67 6.54 -7.72 -0.21
C SER A 67 5.02 -7.84 -0.22
N ASP A 68 4.53 -9.03 0.08
CA ASP A 68 3.10 -9.33 0.23
C ASP A 68 2.91 -10.49 1.21
N ILE A 69 1.71 -10.62 1.78
CA ILE A 69 1.33 -11.77 2.60
C ILE A 69 1.06 -13.01 1.72
N SER A 70 0.57 -12.78 0.51
CA SER A 70 0.19 -13.83 -0.44
C SER A 70 1.39 -14.45 -1.14
N LYS A 71 1.57 -15.74 -0.91
CA LYS A 71 2.59 -16.52 -1.60
C LYS A 71 2.30 -16.62 -3.10
N LYS A 72 1.02 -16.79 -3.48
CA LYS A 72 0.61 -16.87 -4.89
C LYS A 72 0.93 -15.58 -5.66
N ALA A 73 0.66 -14.40 -5.05
CA ALA A 73 1.00 -13.13 -5.67
C ALA A 73 2.51 -12.98 -5.88
N LEU A 74 3.31 -13.33 -4.87
CA LEU A 74 4.77 -13.28 -4.96
C LEU A 74 5.35 -14.28 -5.97
N GLU A 75 4.80 -15.48 -6.07
CA GLU A 75 5.19 -16.47 -7.09
C GLU A 75 4.86 -15.95 -8.50
N TYR A 76 3.67 -15.35 -8.70
CA TYR A 76 3.31 -14.72 -9.96
C TYR A 76 4.28 -13.59 -10.30
N LEU A 77 4.53 -12.69 -9.36
CA LEU A 77 5.47 -11.58 -9.53
C LEU A 77 6.87 -12.09 -9.92
N LYS A 78 7.38 -13.11 -9.21
CA LYS A 78 8.70 -13.67 -9.47
C LYS A 78 8.84 -14.34 -10.84
N ASN A 79 7.76 -14.96 -11.31
CA ASN A 79 7.73 -15.55 -12.65
C ASN A 79 7.76 -14.47 -13.76
N ASN A 80 7.13 -13.31 -13.52
CA ASN A 80 7.06 -12.22 -14.50
C ASN A 80 8.24 -11.24 -14.40
N ILE A 81 8.85 -11.11 -13.21
CA ILE A 81 10.02 -10.27 -12.96
C ILE A 81 11.06 -11.06 -12.15
N PRO A 82 11.82 -11.97 -12.79
CA PRO A 82 12.73 -12.88 -12.09
C PRO A 82 13.83 -12.21 -11.26
N THR A 83 14.20 -10.98 -11.61
CA THR A 83 15.28 -10.23 -10.95
C THR A 83 14.84 -9.52 -9.68
N VAL A 84 13.52 -9.35 -9.44
CA VAL A 84 13.03 -8.62 -8.27
C VAL A 84 13.30 -9.38 -6.96
N ARG A 85 13.72 -8.66 -5.92
CA ARG A 85 13.78 -9.18 -4.54
C ARG A 85 12.36 -9.26 -4.00
N ILE A 86 11.92 -10.46 -3.59
CA ILE A 86 10.62 -10.68 -2.96
C ILE A 86 10.77 -11.12 -1.51
N VAL A 87 9.86 -10.65 -0.64
CA VAL A 87 9.79 -11.01 0.78
C VAL A 87 8.35 -11.32 1.16
N GLN A 88 8.08 -12.51 1.64
CA GLN A 88 6.76 -12.80 2.22
C GLN A 88 6.64 -12.13 3.59
N GLN A 89 5.74 -11.18 3.74
CA GLN A 89 5.54 -10.35 4.92
C GLN A 89 4.06 -10.26 5.30
N ASP A 90 3.76 -10.55 6.55
CA ASP A 90 2.51 -10.15 7.18
C ASP A 90 2.72 -8.79 7.86
N MET A 91 1.97 -7.77 7.45
CA MET A 91 2.09 -6.43 8.00
C MET A 91 1.50 -6.28 9.41
N SER A 92 0.81 -7.28 9.94
CA SER A 92 0.39 -7.34 11.35
C SER A 92 1.54 -7.75 12.28
N GLU A 93 2.66 -8.23 11.72
CA GLU A 93 3.88 -8.63 12.41
C GLU A 93 4.99 -7.59 12.17
N PRO A 94 6.05 -7.57 13.02
CA PRO A 94 7.22 -6.72 12.78
C PRO A 94 7.80 -6.92 11.37
N LEU A 95 8.15 -5.82 10.70
CA LEU A 95 8.65 -5.88 9.34
C LEU A 95 10.07 -6.45 9.31
N LYS A 96 10.32 -7.41 8.40
CA LYS A 96 11.58 -8.17 8.25
C LYS A 96 12.67 -7.38 7.51
N PHE A 97 12.78 -6.09 7.80
CA PHE A 97 13.73 -5.18 7.17
C PHE A 97 14.54 -4.45 8.23
N GLU A 98 15.75 -4.04 7.85
CA GLU A 98 16.65 -3.31 8.73
C GLU A 98 16.20 -1.85 8.93
N ASP A 99 16.70 -1.21 10.00
CA ASP A 99 16.49 0.21 10.25
C ASP A 99 17.10 1.04 9.11
N ASN A 100 16.37 2.04 8.62
CA ASN A 100 16.83 2.93 7.57
C ASN A 100 17.23 2.20 6.25
N GLU A 101 16.56 1.11 5.91
CA GLU A 101 16.88 0.34 4.69
C GLU A 101 16.38 1.02 3.41
N PHE A 102 15.23 1.73 3.46
CA PHE A 102 14.55 2.23 2.27
C PHE A 102 14.52 3.76 2.20
N ASP A 103 14.65 4.28 0.97
CA ASP A 103 14.41 5.69 0.65
C ASP A 103 12.92 5.97 0.46
N ILE A 104 12.17 4.96 -0.05
CA ILE A 104 10.72 5.01 -0.24
C ILE A 104 10.11 3.72 0.30
N VAL A 105 9.05 3.84 1.10
CA VAL A 105 8.06 2.78 1.35
C VAL A 105 6.79 3.17 0.60
N PHE A 106 6.40 2.34 -0.33
CA PHE A 106 5.18 2.51 -1.14
C PHE A 106 4.13 1.50 -0.73
N ALA A 107 2.88 1.95 -0.49
CA ALA A 107 1.78 1.08 -0.03
C ALA A 107 0.46 1.48 -0.69
N ASN A 108 0.11 0.83 -1.80
CA ASN A 108 -1.13 1.14 -2.52
C ASN A 108 -2.26 0.21 -2.09
N LEU A 109 -3.28 0.76 -1.41
CA LEU A 109 -4.46 0.01 -0.95
C LEU A 109 -4.13 -1.26 -0.16
N SER A 110 -3.06 -1.20 0.64
CA SER A 110 -2.55 -2.36 1.40
C SER A 110 -2.58 -2.16 2.92
N ILE A 111 -2.46 -0.92 3.42
CA ILE A 111 -2.40 -0.63 4.87
C ILE A 111 -3.77 -0.39 5.53
N HIS A 112 -4.86 -0.52 4.80
CA HIS A 112 -6.22 -0.25 5.32
C HIS A 112 -6.97 -1.52 5.78
N PHE A 113 -6.26 -2.60 6.06
CA PHE A 113 -6.86 -3.85 6.53
C PHE A 113 -6.66 -4.12 8.03
N PHE A 114 -6.16 -3.14 8.77
CA PHE A 114 -5.68 -3.30 10.14
C PHE A 114 -6.54 -2.54 11.15
N SER A 115 -6.66 -3.10 12.37
CA SER A 115 -7.21 -2.42 13.54
C SER A 115 -6.40 -1.16 13.88
N LYS A 116 -6.90 -0.34 14.80
CA LYS A 116 -6.17 0.85 15.24
C LYS A 116 -4.79 0.52 15.82
N GLU A 117 -4.73 -0.51 16.67
CA GLU A 117 -3.48 -0.97 17.29
C GLU A 117 -2.50 -1.51 16.27
N GLU A 118 -2.96 -2.37 15.37
CA GLU A 118 -2.12 -2.92 14.29
C GLU A 118 -1.61 -1.81 13.35
N THR A 119 -2.47 -0.82 13.01
CA THR A 119 -2.09 0.33 12.19
C THR A 119 -1.01 1.17 12.89
N ASP A 120 -1.16 1.44 14.18
CA ASP A 120 -0.16 2.19 14.98
C ASP A 120 1.21 1.48 14.97
N ASN A 121 1.21 0.16 15.16
CA ASN A 121 2.44 -0.63 15.13
C ASN A 121 3.06 -0.67 13.74
N LEU A 122 2.25 -0.84 12.69
CA LEU A 122 2.73 -0.83 11.31
C LEU A 122 3.36 0.52 10.92
N ILE A 123 2.76 1.65 11.30
CA ILE A 123 3.33 2.97 11.01
C ILE A 123 4.67 3.19 11.75
N LYS A 124 4.81 2.70 12.98
CA LYS A 124 6.10 2.72 13.69
C LYS A 124 7.17 1.92 12.94
N GLU A 125 6.82 0.73 12.46
CA GLU A 125 7.72 -0.11 11.69
C GLU A 125 8.08 0.53 10.34
N ILE A 126 7.12 1.11 9.62
CA ILE A 126 7.38 1.86 8.37
C ILE A 126 8.38 2.99 8.63
N ARG A 127 8.21 3.75 9.72
CA ARG A 127 9.16 4.81 10.09
C ARG A 127 10.55 4.26 10.42
N ARG A 128 10.63 3.12 11.11
CA ARG A 128 11.90 2.48 11.46
C ARG A 128 12.72 2.09 10.24
N ILE A 129 12.06 1.50 9.24
CA ILE A 129 12.73 1.02 8.01
C ILE A 129 13.00 2.12 6.99
N LEU A 130 12.30 3.27 7.08
CA LEU A 130 12.56 4.44 6.25
C LEU A 130 13.79 5.18 6.73
N LYS A 131 14.65 5.57 5.81
CA LYS A 131 15.76 6.50 6.09
C LYS A 131 15.24 7.85 6.57
N PRO A 132 16.00 8.61 7.37
CA PRO A 132 15.72 10.01 7.59
C PRO A 132 15.60 10.75 6.25
N GLY A 133 14.53 11.52 6.09
CA GLY A 133 14.21 12.20 4.83
C GLY A 133 13.56 11.33 3.76
N GLY A 134 13.41 10.02 3.98
CA GLY A 134 12.72 9.10 3.07
C GLY A 134 11.21 9.32 3.03
N PHE A 135 10.54 8.81 2.00
CA PHE A 135 9.11 9.02 1.77
C PHE A 135 8.27 7.78 2.05
N PHE A 136 7.16 8.00 2.76
CA PHE A 136 6.04 7.07 2.82
C PHE A 136 4.97 7.52 1.84
N ILE A 137 4.75 6.75 0.79
CA ILE A 137 3.84 7.06 -0.32
C ILE A 137 2.77 5.98 -0.39
N GLY A 138 1.52 6.37 -0.52
CA GLY A 138 0.48 5.35 -0.64
C GLY A 138 -0.91 5.87 -0.92
N SER A 139 -1.85 4.94 -0.97
CA SER A 139 -3.28 5.24 -1.04
C SER A 139 -4.09 4.34 -0.13
N VAL A 140 -5.20 4.88 0.38
CA VAL A 140 -6.16 4.18 1.25
C VAL A 140 -7.59 4.57 0.89
N ASN A 141 -8.57 3.74 1.27
CA ASN A 141 -9.98 4.09 1.06
C ASN A 141 -10.41 5.22 2.00
N SER A 142 -11.15 6.19 1.46
CA SER A 142 -11.72 7.30 2.22
C SER A 142 -13.00 6.91 2.97
N THR A 143 -13.32 7.61 4.07
CA THR A 143 -14.62 7.54 4.73
C THR A 143 -15.77 7.98 3.82
N SER A 144 -15.51 8.79 2.79
CA SER A 144 -16.49 9.13 1.75
C SER A 144 -16.96 7.91 0.93
N ALA A 145 -16.26 6.76 1.04
CA ALA A 145 -16.69 5.50 0.44
C ALA A 145 -17.70 4.72 1.29
N TYR A 146 -18.00 5.16 2.54
CA TYR A 146 -18.87 4.43 3.49
C TYR A 146 -20.24 4.13 2.90
N GLU A 147 -20.88 5.11 2.24
CA GLU A 147 -22.21 4.95 1.64
C GLU A 147 -22.29 3.80 0.61
N HIS A 148 -21.15 3.43 0.01
CA HIS A 148 -21.09 2.32 -0.96
C HIS A 148 -20.96 0.94 -0.31
N ILE A 149 -20.61 0.87 0.99
CA ILE A 149 -20.35 -0.39 1.69
C ILE A 149 -21.28 -0.63 2.88
N LYS A 150 -21.97 0.38 3.40
CA LYS A 150 -22.70 0.35 4.68
C LYS A 150 -23.68 -0.83 4.85
N ASP A 151 -24.32 -1.27 3.78
CA ASP A 151 -25.31 -2.36 3.81
C ASP A 151 -24.64 -3.77 3.92
N HIS A 152 -23.30 -3.85 3.83
CA HIS A 152 -22.54 -5.09 3.74
C HIS A 152 -21.42 -5.19 4.76
N VAL A 153 -21.39 -4.29 5.75
CA VAL A 153 -20.32 -4.24 6.73
C VAL A 153 -20.86 -4.16 8.17
N VAL A 154 -20.05 -4.66 9.09
CA VAL A 154 -20.27 -4.50 10.54
C VAL A 154 -19.12 -3.67 11.10
N GLU A 155 -19.43 -2.60 11.82
CA GLU A 155 -18.41 -1.78 12.46
C GLU A 155 -17.78 -2.53 13.65
N LEU A 156 -16.45 -2.60 13.67
CA LEU A 156 -15.66 -3.23 14.71
C LEU A 156 -15.08 -2.20 15.68
N GLU A 157 -14.63 -1.08 15.14
CA GLU A 157 -14.18 0.12 15.85
C GLU A 157 -14.37 1.34 14.91
N GLU A 158 -14.14 2.55 15.39
CA GLU A 158 -14.33 3.77 14.60
C GLU A 158 -13.65 3.68 13.22
N ASN A 159 -14.45 3.79 12.16
CA ASN A 159 -14.03 3.69 10.76
C ASN A 159 -13.33 2.37 10.37
N PHE A 160 -13.52 1.29 11.16
CA PHE A 160 -12.99 -0.02 10.87
C PHE A 160 -14.11 -1.07 10.86
N TYR A 161 -14.27 -1.77 9.78
CA TYR A 161 -15.44 -2.58 9.49
C TYR A 161 -15.05 -4.00 9.08
N ASP A 162 -15.86 -5.00 9.43
CA ASP A 162 -15.83 -6.31 8.79
C ASP A 162 -16.73 -6.31 7.55
N SER A 163 -16.18 -6.75 6.43
CA SER A 163 -16.90 -6.99 5.18
C SER A 163 -16.73 -8.45 4.76
N ASN A 164 -17.64 -9.32 5.24
CA ASN A 164 -17.63 -10.75 4.92
C ASN A 164 -16.30 -11.45 5.26
N GLY A 165 -15.75 -11.20 6.44
CA GLY A 165 -14.51 -11.78 6.95
C GLY A 165 -13.23 -11.11 6.41
N ARG A 166 -13.36 -9.94 5.79
CA ARG A 166 -12.27 -9.05 5.44
C ARG A 166 -12.46 -7.72 6.16
N SER A 167 -11.56 -7.40 7.05
CA SER A 167 -11.58 -6.10 7.72
C SER A 167 -11.14 -4.99 6.75
N ILE A 168 -11.74 -3.80 6.89
CA ILE A 168 -11.40 -2.63 6.10
C ILE A 168 -11.50 -1.37 6.97
N ARG A 169 -10.46 -0.56 6.97
CA ARG A 169 -10.43 0.78 7.57
C ARG A 169 -10.70 1.82 6.48
N LEU A 170 -11.64 2.70 6.74
CA LEU A 170 -11.86 3.90 5.97
C LEU A 170 -11.15 5.07 6.65
N TRP A 171 -10.43 5.87 5.89
CA TRP A 171 -9.58 6.93 6.42
C TRP A 171 -10.20 8.30 6.24
N ASP A 172 -10.03 9.17 7.24
CA ASP A 172 -10.29 10.60 7.20
C ASP A 172 -9.04 11.39 7.62
N GLU A 173 -9.08 12.72 7.53
CA GLU A 173 -7.94 13.57 7.90
C GLU A 173 -7.50 13.38 9.35
N LYS A 174 -8.43 13.15 10.29
CA LYS A 174 -8.11 12.96 11.72
C LYS A 174 -7.27 11.70 11.94
N GLN A 175 -7.55 10.64 11.17
CA GLN A 175 -6.76 9.42 11.24
C GLN A 175 -5.34 9.62 10.69
N PHE A 176 -5.19 10.39 9.60
CA PHE A 176 -3.85 10.79 9.14
C PHE A 176 -3.10 11.62 10.17
N GLU A 177 -3.74 12.61 10.79
CA GLU A 177 -3.15 13.40 11.88
C GLU A 177 -2.74 12.54 13.07
N TYR A 178 -3.52 11.53 13.42
CA TYR A 178 -3.23 10.62 14.52
C TYR A 178 -2.08 9.66 14.20
N PHE A 179 -2.20 8.89 13.12
CA PHE A 179 -1.25 7.83 12.79
C PHE A 179 0.08 8.36 12.25
N PHE A 180 0.07 9.49 11.53
CA PHE A 180 1.24 10.04 10.83
C PHE A 180 1.82 11.29 11.54
N LYS A 181 1.46 11.52 12.80
CA LYS A 181 1.89 12.67 13.62
C LYS A 181 3.42 12.89 13.69
N ASP A 182 4.18 11.81 13.55
CA ASP A 182 5.64 11.84 13.60
C ASP A 182 6.29 11.91 12.20
N LEU A 183 5.50 12.08 11.15
CA LEU A 183 5.92 12.26 9.77
C LEU A 183 5.54 13.67 9.29
N ASP A 184 6.27 14.23 8.34
CA ASP A 184 5.96 15.52 7.74
C ASP A 184 5.05 15.34 6.52
N LYS A 185 3.88 15.95 6.55
CA LYS A 185 2.91 15.89 5.44
C LYS A 185 3.40 16.68 4.23
N ILE A 186 3.56 16.02 3.08
CA ILE A 186 3.91 16.64 1.80
C ILE A 186 2.69 16.71 0.90
N VAL A 187 1.95 15.59 0.77
CA VAL A 187 0.72 15.49 -0.02
C VAL A 187 -0.33 14.74 0.79
N LEU A 188 -1.56 15.23 0.76
CA LEU A 188 -2.73 14.51 1.24
C LEU A 188 -3.94 14.98 0.42
N ASN A 189 -4.37 14.17 -0.53
CA ASN A 189 -5.45 14.51 -1.46
C ASN A 189 -6.52 13.42 -1.45
N GLU A 190 -7.77 13.81 -1.18
CA GLU A 190 -8.90 12.93 -1.43
C GLU A 190 -9.25 12.97 -2.92
N VAL A 191 -9.35 11.80 -3.55
CA VAL A 191 -9.58 11.65 -4.97
C VAL A 191 -10.72 10.66 -5.24
N ILE A 192 -11.38 10.84 -6.38
CA ILE A 192 -12.36 9.89 -6.91
C ILE A 192 -11.75 9.20 -8.11
N GLU A 193 -11.45 7.91 -7.97
CA GLU A 193 -10.96 7.07 -9.06
C GLU A 193 -12.12 6.27 -9.66
N LYS A 194 -12.19 6.22 -10.99
CA LYS A 194 -13.08 5.29 -11.69
C LYS A 194 -12.31 4.02 -11.98
N ARG A 195 -12.74 2.92 -11.36
CA ARG A 195 -12.13 1.61 -11.57
C ARG A 195 -13.21 0.57 -11.85
N TRP A 196 -13.15 -0.08 -13.00
CA TRP A 196 -14.15 -1.09 -13.43
C TRP A 196 -15.60 -0.60 -13.29
N ASP A 197 -15.92 0.56 -13.87
CA ASP A 197 -17.25 1.22 -13.83
C ASP A 197 -17.79 1.59 -12.43
N LYS A 198 -16.94 1.51 -11.39
CA LYS A 198 -17.25 1.94 -10.03
C LYS A 198 -16.43 3.16 -9.65
N GLN A 199 -17.08 4.10 -8.98
CA GLN A 199 -16.37 5.18 -8.29
C GLN A 199 -15.78 4.65 -7.01
N LYS A 200 -14.53 5.02 -6.73
CA LYS A 200 -13.81 4.70 -5.51
C LYS A 200 -13.23 5.97 -4.92
N ASN A 201 -13.69 6.32 -3.74
CA ASN A 201 -13.18 7.46 -2.99
C ASN A 201 -11.95 7.00 -2.20
N MET A 202 -10.84 7.65 -2.43
CA MET A 202 -9.55 7.27 -1.84
C MET A 202 -8.77 8.50 -1.43
N TRP A 203 -7.82 8.31 -0.51
CA TRP A 203 -6.75 9.24 -0.24
C TRP A 203 -5.48 8.81 -0.97
N GLU A 204 -4.82 9.75 -1.64
CA GLU A 204 -3.43 9.67 -2.06
C GLU A 204 -2.60 10.48 -1.07
N PHE A 205 -1.50 9.90 -0.59
CA PHE A 205 -0.67 10.57 0.40
C PHE A 205 0.83 10.41 0.13
N ILE A 206 1.60 11.42 0.54
CA ILE A 206 3.05 11.41 0.63
C ILE A 206 3.43 12.08 1.95
N TYR A 207 4.15 11.35 2.77
CA TYR A 207 4.72 11.84 4.03
C TYR A 207 6.23 11.59 4.03
N LYS A 208 6.98 12.49 4.68
CA LYS A 208 8.43 12.42 4.80
C LYS A 208 8.81 11.99 6.21
N ASN A 209 9.73 11.02 6.34
CA ASN A 209 10.31 10.63 7.62
C ASN A 209 11.26 11.74 8.12
N LYS A 210 11.14 12.08 9.42
CA LYS A 210 11.95 13.13 10.06
C LYS A 210 13.39 12.70 10.25
#